data_ac1622c54a18e066800413a7a88a43cb
#
_entry.id   ac1622c54a18e066800413a7a88a43cb
#
_cell.length_a   1.000
_cell.length_b   1.000
_cell.length_c   1.000
_cell.angle_alpha   90.00
_cell.angle_beta   90.00
_cell.angle_gamma   90.00
#
_symmetry.space_group_name_H-M   'P 1'
#
loop_
_entity.id
_entity.type
_entity.pdbx_description
1 polymer ?
#
loop_
_entity_poly.entity_id
_entity_poly.type
_entity_poly.pdbx_seq_one_letter_code
_entity_poly.pdbx_strand_id
1 'polypeptide(L)'
;MKISLTLSRDQAEVLARVAFIDKPIFNNREQRVHYSLMREITVKATRFYMGFTMQKYRKFWLKAYEADLLEKFIDHTLKVVEYGTYERQTLFQIMYEIDEQLA
;
A
#
# COMPACT_ATOMS: atom_id res chain seq x y z
N MET A 1 10.67 11.51 9.03
CA MET A 1 10.21 11.85 7.67
C MET A 1 8.88 11.17 7.40
N LYS A 2 7.94 11.90 6.83
CA LYS A 2 6.63 11.36 6.46
C LYS A 2 6.44 11.44 4.96
N ILE A 3 5.84 10.40 4.41
CA ILE A 3 5.52 10.29 3.00
C ILE A 3 4.01 10.44 2.85
N SER A 4 3.55 11.20 1.86
CA SER A 4 2.12 11.35 1.60
C SER A 4 1.77 10.87 0.20
N LEU A 5 0.67 10.13 0.11
CA LEU A 5 0.09 9.70 -1.14
C LEU A 5 -1.26 10.41 -1.31
N THR A 6 -1.45 11.09 -2.43
CA THR A 6 -2.73 11.72 -2.72
C THR A 6 -3.58 10.74 -3.53
N LEU A 7 -4.64 10.24 -2.91
CA LEU A 7 -5.45 9.16 -3.48
C LEU A 7 -6.92 9.56 -3.57
N SER A 8 -7.57 9.16 -4.65
CA SER A 8 -9.03 9.19 -4.76
C SER A 8 -9.61 8.02 -3.97
N ARG A 9 -10.93 8.01 -3.79
CA ARG A 9 -11.61 6.90 -3.11
C ARG A 9 -11.35 5.57 -3.83
N ASP A 10 -11.43 5.56 -5.16
CA ASP A 10 -11.23 4.33 -5.92
C ASP A 10 -9.78 3.83 -5.84
N GLN A 11 -8.82 4.76 -5.84
CA GLN A 11 -7.40 4.42 -5.66
C GLN A 11 -7.15 3.88 -4.25
N ALA A 12 -7.80 4.47 -3.24
CA ALA A 12 -7.70 4.00 -1.86
C ALA A 12 -8.28 2.59 -1.72
N GLU A 13 -9.36 2.28 -2.45
CA GLU A 13 -9.93 0.94 -2.46
C GLU A 13 -8.95 -0.07 -3.05
N VAL A 14 -8.30 0.28 -4.17
CA VAL A 14 -7.29 -0.59 -4.78
C VAL A 14 -6.16 -0.86 -3.79
N LEU A 15 -5.65 0.19 -3.13
CA LEU A 15 -4.58 0.04 -2.15
C LEU A 15 -5.00 -0.87 -0.99
N ALA A 16 -6.17 -0.66 -0.42
CA ALA A 16 -6.66 -1.46 0.70
C ALA A 16 -6.81 -2.93 0.32
N ARG A 17 -7.30 -3.19 -0.89
CA ARG A 17 -7.51 -4.54 -1.38
C ARG A 17 -6.20 -5.26 -1.67
N VAL A 18 -5.24 -4.56 -2.28
CA VAL A 18 -3.94 -5.13 -2.62
C VAL A 18 -3.07 -5.35 -1.38
N ALA A 19 -3.12 -4.43 -0.43
CA ALA A 19 -2.34 -4.54 0.81
C ALA A 19 -2.89 -5.61 1.75
N PHE A 20 -4.08 -6.16 1.49
CA PHE A 20 -4.64 -7.22 2.31
C PHE A 20 -3.83 -8.49 2.14
N ILE A 21 -3.30 -8.99 3.27
CA ILE A 21 -2.51 -10.22 3.29
C ILE A 21 -3.27 -11.28 4.06
N ASP A 22 -3.64 -12.36 3.37
CA ASP A 22 -4.20 -13.51 4.02
C ASP A 22 -3.08 -14.29 4.74
N LYS A 23 -3.44 -15.19 5.66
CA LYS A 23 -2.48 -15.87 6.52
C LYS A 23 -1.35 -16.54 5.73
N PRO A 24 -0.13 -15.97 5.71
CA PRO A 24 0.98 -16.62 5.03
C PRO A 24 1.60 -17.69 5.93
N ILE A 25 2.27 -18.65 5.28
CA ILE A 25 3.10 -19.63 5.97
C ILE A 25 4.46 -18.96 6.21
N PHE A 26 4.89 -18.92 7.47
CA PHE A 26 6.19 -18.33 7.82
C PHE A 26 7.26 -19.41 7.88
N ASN A 27 8.35 -19.17 7.19
CA ASN A 27 9.51 -20.05 7.21
C ASN A 27 10.59 -19.56 8.17
N ASN A 28 10.56 -18.28 8.58
CA ASN A 28 11.55 -17.72 9.48
C ASN A 28 11.01 -16.46 10.19
N ARG A 29 11.83 -15.96 11.15
CA ARG A 29 11.47 -14.78 11.95
C ARG A 29 11.35 -13.53 11.08
N GLU A 30 12.21 -13.37 10.08
CA GLU A 30 12.20 -12.19 9.21
C GLU A 30 10.87 -12.06 8.47
N GLN A 31 10.36 -13.15 7.90
CA GLN A 31 9.07 -13.16 7.22
C GLN A 31 7.94 -12.81 8.17
N ARG A 32 8.01 -13.29 9.41
CA ARG A 32 7.00 -12.99 10.42
C ARG A 32 6.98 -11.50 10.77
N VAL A 33 8.15 -10.88 10.89
CA VAL A 33 8.26 -9.45 11.16
C VAL A 33 7.70 -8.63 9.99
N HIS A 34 8.06 -8.98 8.77
CA HIS A 34 7.54 -8.31 7.57
C HIS A 34 6.03 -8.41 7.50
N TYR A 35 5.47 -9.58 7.79
CA TYR A 35 4.01 -9.75 7.80
C TYR A 35 3.34 -8.85 8.83
N SER A 36 3.88 -8.77 10.03
CA SER A 36 3.31 -7.94 11.09
C SER A 36 3.30 -6.47 10.70
N LEU A 37 4.39 -5.98 10.11
CA LEU A 37 4.50 -4.60 9.63
C LEU A 37 3.52 -4.32 8.49
N MET A 38 3.42 -5.24 7.53
CA MET A 38 2.47 -5.10 6.42
C MET A 38 1.02 -5.13 6.90
N ARG A 39 0.74 -5.91 7.91
CA ARG A 39 -0.60 -5.95 8.50
C ARG A 39 -1.00 -4.59 9.08
N GLU A 40 -0.07 -3.90 9.73
CA GLU A 40 -0.31 -2.56 10.23
C GLU A 40 -0.64 -1.59 9.09
N ILE A 41 0.10 -1.68 7.98
CA ILE A 41 -0.15 -0.85 6.80
C ILE A 41 -1.52 -1.18 6.20
N THR A 42 -1.89 -2.46 6.15
CA THR A 42 -3.20 -2.89 5.68
C THR A 42 -4.32 -2.27 6.50
N VAL A 43 -4.19 -2.28 7.82
CA VAL A 43 -5.19 -1.67 8.71
C VAL A 43 -5.29 -0.17 8.45
N LYS A 44 -4.16 0.51 8.30
CA LYS A 44 -4.13 1.94 7.99
C LYS A 44 -4.82 2.23 6.65
N ALA A 45 -4.51 1.46 5.62
CA ALA A 45 -5.08 1.63 4.29
C ALA A 45 -6.60 1.41 4.30
N THR A 46 -7.06 0.39 5.01
CA THR A 46 -8.48 0.10 5.12
C THR A 46 -9.22 1.23 5.83
N ARG A 47 -8.68 1.71 6.95
CA ARG A 47 -9.27 2.83 7.68
C ARG A 47 -9.30 4.10 6.84
N PHE A 48 -8.22 4.34 6.08
CA PHE A 48 -8.13 5.49 5.20
C PHE A 48 -9.25 5.44 4.13
N TYR A 49 -9.43 4.30 3.49
CA TYR A 49 -10.47 4.10 2.50
C TYR A 49 -11.87 4.32 3.12
N MET A 50 -12.11 3.72 4.27
CA MET A 50 -13.41 3.84 4.94
C MET A 50 -13.69 5.25 5.46
N GLY A 51 -12.67 6.07 5.61
CA GLY A 51 -12.80 7.45 6.05
C GLY A 51 -13.22 8.44 4.97
N PHE A 52 -13.32 8.01 3.71
CA PHE A 52 -13.81 8.88 2.65
C PHE A 52 -15.29 9.16 2.87
N THR A 53 -15.66 10.45 2.76
CA THR A 53 -17.04 10.89 2.78
C THR A 53 -17.39 11.53 1.43
N MET A 54 -17.17 12.83 1.29
CA MET A 54 -17.47 13.54 0.04
C MET A 54 -16.21 14.12 -0.63
N GLN A 55 -15.05 13.84 -0.06
CA GLN A 55 -13.79 14.32 -0.62
C GLN A 55 -13.48 13.61 -1.94
N LYS A 56 -12.98 14.37 -2.91
CA LYS A 56 -12.53 13.82 -4.17
C LYS A 56 -11.18 13.13 -4.01
N TYR A 57 -10.29 13.72 -3.21
CA TYR A 57 -8.95 13.20 -2.90
C TYR A 57 -8.66 13.42 -1.43
N ARG A 58 -7.82 12.52 -0.87
CA ARG A 58 -7.29 12.65 0.48
C ARG A 58 -5.83 12.26 0.49
N LYS A 59 -5.08 12.78 1.46
CA LYS A 59 -3.68 12.40 1.65
C LYS A 59 -3.57 11.24 2.63
N PHE A 60 -2.90 10.19 2.19
CA PHE A 60 -2.57 9.04 3.02
C PHE A 60 -1.12 9.19 3.49
N TRP A 61 -0.93 9.27 4.80
CA TRP A 61 0.38 9.53 5.39
C TRP A 61 1.01 8.23 5.87
N LEU A 62 2.29 8.05 5.52
CA LEU A 62 3.08 6.90 5.93
C LEU A 62 4.40 7.39 6.52
N LYS A 63 4.94 6.63 7.48
CA LYS A 63 6.32 6.81 7.88
C LYS A 63 7.24 6.29 6.78
N ALA A 64 8.48 6.77 6.73
CA ALA A 64 9.40 6.39 5.67
C ALA A 64 9.57 4.87 5.56
N TYR A 65 9.71 4.18 6.70
CA TYR A 65 9.88 2.72 6.65
C TYR A 65 8.61 2.00 6.19
N GLU A 66 7.44 2.54 6.51
CA GLU A 66 6.18 1.98 6.04
C GLU A 66 6.05 2.12 4.53
N ALA A 67 6.44 3.29 4.01
CA ALA A 67 6.41 3.56 2.56
C ALA A 67 7.37 2.64 1.81
N ASP A 68 8.58 2.45 2.33
CA ASP A 68 9.58 1.56 1.73
C ASP A 68 9.06 0.12 1.68
N LEU A 69 8.48 -0.34 2.78
CA LEU A 69 7.94 -1.69 2.87
C LEU A 69 6.76 -1.88 1.90
N LEU A 70 5.88 -0.88 1.82
CA LEU A 70 4.74 -0.91 0.90
C LEU A 70 5.20 -0.95 -0.55
N GLU A 71 6.19 -0.16 -0.91
CA GLU A 71 6.74 -0.15 -2.27
C GLU A 71 7.27 -1.52 -2.67
N LYS A 72 8.04 -2.15 -1.79
CA LYS A 72 8.59 -3.49 -2.03
C LYS A 72 7.48 -4.53 -2.16
N PHE A 73 6.46 -4.42 -1.33
CA PHE A 73 5.32 -5.33 -1.37
C PHE A 73 4.56 -5.20 -2.69
N ILE A 74 4.29 -3.96 -3.13
CA ILE A 74 3.59 -3.71 -4.38
C ILE A 74 4.43 -4.21 -5.57
N ASP A 75 5.72 -3.94 -5.57
CA ASP A 75 6.61 -4.41 -6.64
C ASP A 75 6.57 -5.93 -6.77
N HIS A 76 6.68 -6.63 -5.65
CA HIS A 76 6.59 -8.09 -5.64
C HIS A 76 5.23 -8.57 -6.15
N THR A 77 4.15 -7.97 -5.67
CA THR A 77 2.79 -8.37 -6.01
C THR A 77 2.50 -8.16 -7.50
N LEU A 78 3.00 -7.07 -8.08
CA LEU A 78 2.86 -6.80 -9.52
C LEU A 78 3.55 -7.86 -10.38
N LYS A 79 4.56 -8.53 -9.86
CA LYS A 79 5.28 -9.58 -10.58
C LYS A 79 4.58 -10.93 -10.53
N VAL A 80 3.79 -11.20 -9.50
CA VAL A 80 3.19 -12.52 -9.26
C VAL A 80 1.68 -12.56 -9.47
N VAL A 81 1.00 -11.43 -9.48
CA VAL A 81 -0.46 -11.35 -9.64
C VAL A 81 -0.79 -10.51 -10.87
N GLU A 82 -1.72 -10.99 -11.69
CA GLU A 82 -2.25 -10.20 -12.80
C GLU A 82 -3.37 -9.30 -12.28
N TYR A 83 -3.21 -8.01 -12.50
CA TYR A 83 -4.22 -7.01 -12.18
C TYR A 83 -4.78 -6.40 -13.45
N GLY A 84 -6.01 -5.88 -13.37
CA GLY A 84 -6.59 -5.08 -14.46
C GLY A 84 -5.80 -3.80 -14.67
N THR A 85 -6.11 -3.11 -15.77
CA THR A 85 -5.38 -1.90 -16.18
C THR A 85 -5.45 -0.81 -15.12
N TYR A 86 -6.64 -0.57 -14.55
CA TYR A 86 -6.82 0.48 -13.53
C TYR A 86 -6.01 0.20 -12.28
N GLU A 87 -6.06 -1.03 -11.79
CA GLU A 87 -5.31 -1.43 -10.59
C GLU A 87 -3.81 -1.29 -10.81
N ARG A 88 -3.31 -1.74 -11.97
CA ARG A 88 -1.89 -1.62 -12.29
C ARG A 88 -1.43 -0.17 -12.34
N GLN A 89 -2.21 0.69 -13.00
CA GLN A 89 -1.89 2.12 -13.08
C GLN A 89 -1.87 2.76 -11.70
N THR A 90 -2.83 2.43 -10.85
CA THR A 90 -2.90 2.94 -9.48
C THR A 90 -1.67 2.51 -8.69
N LEU A 91 -1.30 1.23 -8.77
CA LEU A 91 -0.15 0.71 -8.03
C LEU A 91 1.17 1.31 -8.52
N PHE A 92 1.35 1.48 -9.83
CA PHE A 92 2.53 2.15 -10.38
C PHE A 92 2.60 3.60 -9.92
N GLN A 93 1.47 4.31 -9.90
CA GLN A 93 1.44 5.69 -9.42
C GLN A 93 1.86 5.76 -7.94
N ILE A 94 1.35 4.85 -7.12
CA ILE A 94 1.73 4.79 -5.70
C ILE A 94 3.22 4.57 -5.55
N MET A 95 3.78 3.61 -6.28
CA MET A 95 5.22 3.33 -6.24
C MET A 95 6.04 4.53 -6.67
N TYR A 96 5.60 5.21 -7.74
CA TYR A 96 6.28 6.40 -8.23
C TYR A 96 6.29 7.52 -7.18
N GLU A 97 5.15 7.79 -6.55
CA GLU A 97 5.06 8.81 -5.51
C GLU A 97 5.94 8.48 -4.30
N ILE A 98 6.01 7.21 -3.91
CA ILE A 98 6.88 6.79 -2.81
C ILE A 98 8.34 6.97 -3.21
N ASP A 99 8.72 6.49 -4.37
CA ASP A 99 10.10 6.55 -4.85
C ASP A 99 10.59 8.00 -4.96
N GLU A 100 9.75 8.88 -5.49
CA GLU A 100 10.07 10.29 -5.63
C GLU A 100 10.35 10.95 -4.28
N GLN A 101 9.59 10.61 -3.25
CA GLN A 101 9.73 11.20 -1.92
C GLN A 101 10.85 10.59 -1.10
N LEU A 102 11.19 9.31 -1.34
CA LEU A 102 12.27 8.63 -0.63
C LEU A 102 13.64 8.84 -1.29
N ALA A 103 13.66 9.31 -2.52
CA ALA A 103 14.92 9.54 -3.26
C ALA A 103 15.76 10.68 -2.66
#